data_725476a95dae2907dee3c6478b5695a0
#
_entry.id   725476a95dae2907dee3c6478b5695a0
#
_cell.length_a   1.000
_cell.length_b   1.000
_cell.length_c   1.000
_cell.angle_alpha   90.00
_cell.angle_beta   90.00
_cell.angle_gamma   90.00
#
_symmetry.space_group_name_H-M   'P 1'
#
loop_
_entity.id
_entity.type
_entity.pdbx_description
1 polymer ?
#
loop_
_entity_poly.entity_id
_entity_poly.type
_entity_poly.pdbx_seq_one_letter_code
_entity_poly.pdbx_strand_id
1 'polypeptide(L)' 'RVYDVIKSFRDSGTPYSKIATHLNNLKVPTATGGKWYDSTVRRYNLRMNA' A
#
# COMPACT_ATOMS: atom_id res chain seq x y z
N ARG A 1 -0.71 -6.52 9.28
CA ARG A 1 0.52 -6.00 8.66
C ARG A 1 0.20 -5.29 7.37
N VAL A 2 1.09 -4.37 7.01
CA VAL A 2 0.87 -3.54 5.82
C VAL A 2 0.75 -4.38 4.55
N TYR A 3 1.63 -5.34 4.39
CA TYR A 3 1.59 -6.20 3.21
C TYR A 3 0.26 -6.95 3.11
N ASP A 4 -0.24 -7.48 4.22
CA ASP A 4 -1.49 -8.22 4.23
C ASP A 4 -2.67 -7.32 3.83
N VAL A 5 -2.67 -6.07 4.28
CA VAL A 5 -3.68 -5.09 3.91
C VAL A 5 -3.63 -4.82 2.40
N ILE A 6 -2.44 -4.57 1.88
CA ILE A 6 -2.25 -4.30 0.45
C ILE A 6 -2.69 -5.50 -0.38
N LYS A 7 -2.28 -6.68 0.01
CA LYS A 7 -2.63 -7.90 -0.71
C LYS A 7 -4.14 -8.12 -0.74
N SER A 8 -4.80 -7.92 0.39
CA SER A 8 -6.24 -8.08 0.50
C SER A 8 -6.96 -7.13 -0.46
N PHE A 9 -6.55 -5.86 -0.51
CA PHE A 9 -7.14 -4.89 -1.42
C PHE A 9 -6.88 -5.24 -2.89
N ARG A 10 -5.66 -5.70 -3.20
CA ARG A 10 -5.33 -6.08 -4.58
C ARG A 10 -6.11 -7.32 -5.01
N ASP A 11 -6.31 -8.26 -4.12
CA ASP A 11 -7.10 -9.45 -4.41
C ASP A 11 -8.56 -9.08 -4.74
N SER A 12 -9.04 -7.98 -4.16
CA SER A 12 -10.37 -7.45 -4.45
C SER A 12 -10.41 -6.55 -5.69
N GLY A 13 -9.27 -6.32 -6.33
CA GLY A 13 -9.20 -5.48 -7.52
C GLY A 13 -9.07 -3.99 -7.23
N THR A 14 -8.72 -3.62 -5.99
CA THR A 14 -8.58 -2.21 -5.61
C THR A 14 -7.35 -1.61 -6.26
N PRO A 15 -7.47 -0.43 -6.92
CA PRO A 15 -6.31 0.22 -7.52
C PRO A 15 -5.34 0.73 -6.45
N TYR A 16 -4.07 0.85 -6.82
CA TYR A 16 -3.03 1.27 -5.90
C TYR A 16 -3.30 2.65 -5.28
N SER A 17 -3.88 3.57 -6.06
CA SER A 17 -4.19 4.91 -5.54
C SER A 17 -5.17 4.85 -4.38
N LYS A 18 -6.14 3.97 -4.45
CA LYS A 18 -7.12 3.82 -3.37
C LYS A 18 -6.49 3.17 -2.14
N ILE A 19 -5.60 2.22 -2.36
CA ILE A 19 -4.86 1.59 -1.26
C ILE A 19 -4.01 2.63 -0.54
N ALA A 20 -3.33 3.48 -1.31
CA ALA A 20 -2.49 4.54 -0.74
C ALA A 20 -3.33 5.48 0.13
N THR A 21 -4.50 5.88 -0.37
CA THR A 21 -5.41 6.73 0.39
C THR A 21 -5.83 6.06 1.71
N HIS A 22 -6.14 4.78 1.64
CA HIS A 22 -6.54 4.03 2.83
C HIS A 22 -5.42 4.00 3.87
N LEU A 23 -4.20 3.71 3.43
CA LEU A 23 -3.06 3.64 4.33
C LEU A 23 -2.77 5.00 4.96
N ASN A 24 -2.92 6.08 4.19
CA ASN A 24 -2.73 7.43 4.70
C ASN A 24 -3.80 7.78 5.74
N ASN A 25 -5.04 7.37 5.50
CA ASN A 25 -6.13 7.62 6.44
C ASN A 25 -5.93 6.87 7.76
N LEU A 26 -5.31 5.70 7.70
CA LEU A 26 -4.97 4.94 8.90
C LEU A 26 -3.68 5.41 9.56
N LYS A 27 -3.02 6.41 8.95
CA LYS A 27 -1.77 6.98 9.45
C LYS A 27 -0.66 5.93 9.57
N VAL A 28 -0.66 4.98 8.65
CA VAL A 28 0.41 3.97 8.57
C VAL A 28 1.67 4.65 8.04
N PRO A 29 2.81 4.58 8.75
CA PRO A 29 4.02 5.20 8.25
C PRO A 29 4.65 4.39 7.12
N THR A 30 5.30 5.11 6.18
CA THR A 30 6.13 4.46 5.17
C THR A 30 7.53 4.24 5.76
N ALA A 31 8.35 3.48 5.03
CA ALA A 31 9.73 3.24 5.46
C ALA A 31 10.53 4.53 5.60
N THR A 32 10.19 5.55 4.80
CA THR A 32 10.85 6.85 4.85
C THR A 32 10.13 7.86 5.74
N GLY A 33 9.00 7.46 6.33
CA GLY A 33 8.21 8.33 7.19
C GLY A 33 7.30 9.29 6.45
N GLY A 34 7.22 9.19 5.12
CA GLY A 34 6.36 10.06 4.31
C GLY A 34 4.98 9.46 4.10
N LYS A 35 4.26 10.04 3.16
CA LYS A 35 2.93 9.56 2.78
C LYS A 35 3.03 8.38 1.81
N TRP A 36 1.95 7.62 1.75
CA TRP A 36 1.81 6.57 0.75
C TRP A 36 1.27 7.17 -0.55
N TYR A 37 1.87 6.77 -1.67
CA TYR A 37 1.42 7.12 -3.01
C TYR A 37 1.18 5.84 -3.77
N ASP A 38 0.49 5.91 -4.91
CA ASP A 38 0.22 4.73 -5.72
C ASP A 38 1.50 4.01 -6.10
N SER A 39 2.53 4.74 -6.52
CA SER A 39 3.82 4.15 -6.88
C SER A 39 4.50 3.49 -5.67
N THR A 40 4.36 4.08 -4.49
CA THR A 40 4.93 3.53 -3.27
C THR A 40 4.28 2.20 -2.92
N VAL A 41 2.95 2.14 -3.00
CA VAL A 41 2.20 0.92 -2.73
C VAL A 41 2.57 -0.16 -3.74
N ARG A 42 2.61 0.21 -5.01
CA ARG A 42 2.95 -0.72 -6.10
C ARG A 42 4.35 -1.31 -5.88
N ARG A 43 5.30 -0.45 -5.58
CA ARG A 43 6.69 -0.89 -5.33
C ARG A 43 6.76 -1.84 -4.14
N TYR A 44 6.08 -1.50 -3.07
CA TYR A 44 6.04 -2.32 -1.88
C TYR A 44 5.44 -3.69 -2.19
N ASN A 45 4.31 -3.71 -2.89
CA ASN A 45 3.63 -4.95 -3.23
C ASN A 45 4.49 -5.85 -4.11
N LEU A 46 5.13 -5.29 -5.13
CA LEU A 46 6.00 -6.06 -6.03
C LEU A 46 7.21 -6.60 -5.30
N ARG A 47 7.79 -5.80 -4.41
CA ARG A 47 8.95 -6.19 -3.63
C ARG A 47 8.63 -7.37 -2.72
N MET A 48 7.47 -7.33 -2.06
CA MET A 48 7.08 -8.39 -1.13
C MET A 48 6.64 -9.66 -1.84
N ASN A 49 6.25 -9.55 -3.11
CA ASN A 49 5.87 -10.71 -3.91
C ASN A 49 7.06 -11.39 -4.60
N ALA A 50 8.22 -10.76 -4.59
CA ALA A 50 9.40 -11.28 -5.28
C ALA A 50 9.96 -12.54 -4.61
#